data_57018f04534582eddb761f9adcc81689
#
_entry.id   57018f04534582eddb761f9adcc81689
#
_cell.length_a   1.000
_cell.length_b   1.000
_cell.length_c   1.000
_cell.angle_alpha   90.00
_cell.angle_beta   90.00
_cell.angle_gamma   90.00
#
_symmetry.space_group_name_H-M   'P 1'
#
loop_
_entity.id
_entity.type
_entity.pdbx_description
1 polymer ?
#
loop_
_entity_poly.entity_id
_entity_poly.type
_entity_poly.pdbx_seq_one_letter_code
_entity_poly.pdbx_strand_id
1 'polypeptide(L)'
;MSALRDSLRDLPDAVFADLLESDDAYLLVVDLPGVTADTVDVAVDGARLRIEARREKDIPTEYRYHTEERSLFLDADLPLPPDATDDGAAATVDRGVLELRLPKRGTGATEATIEITEA
;
A
#
# COMPACT_ATOMS: atom_id res chain seq x y z
N MET A 1 -18.94 -8.53 -1.21
CA MET A 1 -17.64 -8.81 -1.56
C MET A 1 -16.99 -7.64 -2.29
N SER A 2 -15.80 -7.37 -1.99
CA SER A 2 -15.19 -6.12 -2.38
C SER A 2 -14.36 -6.29 -3.66
N ALA A 3 -14.45 -5.32 -4.56
CA ALA A 3 -13.58 -5.26 -5.72
C ALA A 3 -12.12 -5.12 -5.30
N LEU A 4 -11.86 -4.47 -4.17
CA LEU A 4 -10.53 -4.37 -3.62
C LEU A 4 -9.96 -5.75 -3.32
N ARG A 5 -10.73 -6.61 -2.67
CA ARG A 5 -10.26 -7.96 -2.35
C ARG A 5 -9.90 -8.73 -3.62
N ASP A 6 -10.71 -8.58 -4.66
CA ASP A 6 -10.45 -9.28 -5.92
C ASP A 6 -9.21 -8.72 -6.62
N SER A 7 -9.01 -7.40 -6.55
CA SER A 7 -7.85 -6.75 -7.17
C SER A 7 -6.54 -7.15 -6.49
N LEU A 8 -6.56 -7.47 -5.20
CA LEU A 8 -5.35 -7.89 -4.51
C LEU A 8 -4.76 -9.18 -5.07
N ARG A 9 -5.57 -10.00 -5.70
CA ARG A 9 -5.10 -11.25 -6.33
C ARG A 9 -4.26 -11.01 -7.56
N ASP A 10 -4.36 -9.80 -8.14
CA ASP A 10 -3.61 -9.45 -9.34
C ASP A 10 -2.26 -8.80 -9.05
N LEU A 11 -1.89 -8.68 -7.77
CA LEU A 11 -0.60 -8.14 -7.39
C LEU A 11 0.53 -9.08 -7.82
N PRO A 12 1.75 -8.52 -8.04
CA PRO A 12 2.90 -9.35 -8.38
C PRO A 12 3.14 -10.46 -7.36
N ASP A 13 3.69 -11.58 -7.81
CA ASP A 13 3.90 -12.75 -6.96
C ASP A 13 4.76 -12.47 -5.73
N ALA A 14 5.65 -11.47 -5.80
CA ALA A 14 6.50 -11.10 -4.67
C ALA A 14 5.78 -10.26 -3.63
N VAL A 15 4.52 -9.90 -3.88
CA VAL A 15 3.75 -9.04 -3.00
C VAL A 15 2.59 -9.84 -2.44
N PHE A 16 2.53 -9.93 -1.12
CA PHE A 16 1.45 -10.60 -0.42
C PHE A 16 0.62 -9.57 0.32
N ALA A 17 -0.69 -9.72 0.26
CA ALA A 17 -1.59 -8.76 0.88
C ALA A 17 -2.76 -9.45 1.55
N ASP A 18 -3.12 -8.91 2.72
CA ASP A 18 -4.32 -9.31 3.44
C ASP A 18 -5.24 -8.11 3.60
N LEU A 19 -6.53 -8.34 3.49
CA LEU A 19 -7.53 -7.34 3.79
C LEU A 19 -8.37 -7.83 4.97
N LEU A 20 -8.36 -7.06 6.04
CA LEU A 20 -9.13 -7.35 7.24
C LEU A 20 -10.22 -6.29 7.39
N GLU A 21 -11.28 -6.66 8.04
CA GLU A 21 -12.40 -5.76 8.24
C GLU A 21 -12.91 -5.87 9.68
N SER A 22 -13.16 -4.71 10.29
CA SER A 22 -13.86 -4.62 11.57
C SER A 22 -15.16 -3.85 11.38
N ASP A 23 -15.90 -3.63 12.44
CA ASP A 23 -17.12 -2.83 12.37
C ASP A 23 -16.82 -1.38 11.96
N ASP A 24 -15.63 -0.88 12.27
CA ASP A 24 -15.29 0.53 12.12
C ASP A 24 -14.31 0.81 10.98
N ALA A 25 -13.60 -0.19 10.49
CA ALA A 25 -12.50 0.08 9.56
C ALA A 25 -12.11 -1.14 8.73
N TYR A 26 -11.40 -0.85 7.64
CA TYR A 26 -10.65 -1.86 6.92
C TYR A 26 -9.17 -1.72 7.26
N LEU A 27 -8.48 -2.84 7.31
CA LEU A 27 -7.03 -2.87 7.49
C LEU A 27 -6.43 -3.64 6.32
N LEU A 28 -5.63 -2.94 5.51
CA LEU A 28 -4.90 -3.56 4.41
C LEU A 28 -3.47 -3.76 4.87
N VAL A 29 -2.99 -4.99 4.80
CA VAL A 29 -1.63 -5.35 5.18
C VAL A 29 -0.92 -5.87 3.94
N VAL A 30 0.17 -5.22 3.56
CA VAL A 30 0.90 -5.56 2.33
C VAL A 30 2.36 -5.80 2.67
N ASP A 31 2.88 -6.97 2.31
CA ASP A 31 4.29 -7.29 2.47
C ASP A 31 5.08 -6.69 1.31
N LEU A 32 5.99 -5.77 1.65
CA LEU A 32 6.84 -5.08 0.67
C LEU A 32 8.29 -5.15 1.13
N PRO A 33 8.94 -6.32 1.00
CA PRO A 33 10.27 -6.51 1.55
C PRO A 33 11.28 -5.47 1.03
N GLY A 34 11.99 -4.84 1.95
CA GLY A 34 13.00 -3.85 1.60
C GLY A 34 12.46 -2.45 1.40
N VAL A 35 11.16 -2.24 1.59
CA VAL A 35 10.52 -0.95 1.43
C VAL A 35 10.46 -0.24 2.78
N THR A 36 10.66 1.08 2.77
CA THR A 36 10.55 1.93 3.96
C THR A 36 9.49 2.99 3.71
N ALA A 37 9.16 3.76 4.73
CA ALA A 37 8.19 4.84 4.58
C ALA A 37 8.63 5.86 3.51
N ASP A 38 9.92 6.02 3.31
CA ASP A 38 10.44 6.97 2.33
C ASP A 38 10.24 6.52 0.88
N THR A 39 9.99 5.23 0.66
CA THR A 39 9.89 4.68 -0.70
C THR A 39 8.48 4.20 -1.04
N VAL A 40 7.50 4.55 -0.20
CA VAL A 40 6.10 4.21 -0.41
C VAL A 40 5.26 5.48 -0.45
N ASP A 41 4.41 5.57 -1.45
CA ASP A 41 3.41 6.63 -1.53
C ASP A 41 2.02 6.01 -1.59
N VAL A 42 1.13 6.51 -0.77
CA VAL A 42 -0.26 6.05 -0.71
C VAL A 42 -1.18 7.26 -0.87
N ALA A 43 -2.10 7.16 -1.79
CA ALA A 43 -3.04 8.25 -2.06
C ALA A 43 -4.44 7.71 -2.30
N VAL A 44 -5.43 8.49 -1.93
CA VAL A 44 -6.83 8.21 -2.24
C VAL A 44 -7.34 9.31 -3.16
N ASP A 45 -7.92 8.91 -4.28
CA ASP A 45 -8.49 9.84 -5.25
C ASP A 45 -9.89 9.33 -5.58
N GLY A 46 -10.90 10.00 -5.02
CA GLY A 46 -12.28 9.55 -5.20
C GLY A 46 -12.48 8.15 -4.63
N ALA A 47 -12.85 7.23 -5.50
CA ALA A 47 -13.10 5.84 -5.12
C ALA A 47 -11.89 4.94 -5.37
N ARG A 48 -10.72 5.51 -5.61
CA ARG A 48 -9.52 4.74 -5.95
C ARG A 48 -8.46 4.90 -4.87
N LEU A 49 -7.78 3.81 -4.58
CA LEU A 49 -6.62 3.77 -3.70
C LEU A 49 -5.40 3.49 -4.56
N ARG A 50 -4.39 4.34 -4.46
CA ARG A 50 -3.17 4.18 -5.23
C ARG A 50 -2.00 3.94 -4.29
N ILE A 51 -1.24 2.90 -4.56
CA ILE A 51 -0.05 2.56 -3.80
C ILE A 51 1.12 2.46 -4.76
N GLU A 52 2.15 3.26 -4.52
CA GLU A 52 3.40 3.18 -5.26
C GLU A 52 4.50 2.86 -4.28
N ALA A 53 5.28 1.84 -4.56
CA ALA A 53 6.34 1.40 -3.67
C ALA A 53 7.53 0.92 -4.46
N ARG A 54 8.72 1.14 -3.91
CA ARG A 54 9.93 0.61 -4.51
C ARG A 54 10.91 0.20 -3.43
N ARG A 55 11.72 -0.80 -3.75
CA ARG A 55 12.80 -1.22 -2.88
C ARG A 55 14.06 -0.48 -3.29
N GLU A 56 14.70 0.16 -2.33
CA GLU A 56 16.01 0.73 -2.55
C GLU A 56 17.06 -0.37 -2.45
N LYS A 57 18.02 -0.32 -3.35
CA LYS A 57 19.14 -1.25 -3.35
C LYS A 57 20.42 -0.46 -3.30
N ASP A 58 21.29 -0.85 -2.37
CA ASP A 58 22.56 -0.22 -2.18
C ASP A 58 23.64 -1.19 -2.64
N ILE A 59 24.28 -0.90 -3.77
CA ILE A 59 25.36 -1.74 -4.29
C ILE A 59 26.67 -0.96 -4.26
N PRO A 60 27.80 -1.63 -4.05
CA PRO A 60 29.10 -0.96 -4.11
C PRO A 60 29.33 -0.30 -5.47
N THR A 61 30.00 0.85 -5.48
CA THR A 61 30.15 1.65 -6.68
C THR A 61 30.92 0.94 -7.79
N GLU A 62 31.76 -0.03 -7.45
CA GLU A 62 32.53 -0.80 -8.42
C GLU A 62 31.75 -1.95 -9.04
N TYR A 63 30.54 -2.21 -8.55
CA TYR A 63 29.70 -3.28 -9.06
C TYR A 63 28.56 -2.72 -9.89
N ARG A 64 28.10 -3.57 -10.82
CA ARG A 64 26.91 -3.28 -11.62
C ARG A 64 26.11 -4.55 -11.74
N TYR A 65 24.83 -4.41 -12.01
CA TYR A 65 24.00 -5.58 -12.19
C TYR A 65 24.37 -6.31 -13.47
N HIS A 66 24.58 -7.60 -13.35
CA HIS A 66 24.59 -8.51 -14.49
C HIS A 66 23.20 -9.07 -14.70
N THR A 67 22.55 -9.45 -13.60
CA THR A 67 21.13 -9.78 -13.57
C THR A 67 20.52 -9.13 -12.32
N GLU A 68 19.26 -8.73 -12.42
CA GLU A 68 18.56 -8.15 -11.29
C GLU A 68 17.23 -8.86 -11.15
N GLU A 69 17.14 -9.77 -10.19
CA GLU A 69 15.93 -10.57 -9.96
C GLU A 69 15.18 -10.19 -8.69
N ARG A 70 15.76 -9.30 -7.87
CA ARG A 70 15.17 -8.90 -6.60
C ARG A 70 14.61 -7.48 -6.64
N SER A 71 14.38 -6.97 -7.83
CA SER A 71 13.78 -5.64 -7.93
C SER A 71 12.34 -5.69 -7.45
N LEU A 72 11.93 -4.62 -6.79
CA LEU A 72 10.55 -4.45 -6.40
C LEU A 72 10.11 -3.05 -6.80
N PHE A 73 9.14 -3.00 -7.67
CA PHE A 73 8.41 -1.78 -7.96
C PHE A 73 6.94 -2.15 -8.02
N LEU A 74 6.13 -1.52 -7.19
CA LEU A 74 4.69 -1.73 -7.17
C LEU A 74 4.00 -0.43 -7.51
N ASP A 75 3.12 -0.48 -8.50
CA ASP A 75 2.22 0.62 -8.82
C ASP A 75 0.83 0.01 -8.89
N ALA A 76 0.10 0.11 -7.80
CA ALA A 76 -1.22 -0.48 -7.69
C ALA A 76 -2.28 0.61 -7.64
N ASP A 77 -3.33 0.42 -8.43
CA ASP A 77 -4.49 1.30 -8.45
C ASP A 77 -5.70 0.43 -8.15
N LEU A 78 -6.21 0.54 -6.93
CA LEU A 78 -7.19 -0.38 -6.39
C LEU A 78 -8.50 0.34 -6.13
N PRO A 79 -9.65 -0.31 -6.36
CA PRO A 79 -10.94 0.29 -6.01
C PRO A 79 -11.12 0.26 -4.49
N LEU A 80 -11.58 1.38 -3.93
CA LEU A 80 -11.94 1.42 -2.51
C LEU A 80 -13.28 0.74 -2.27
N PRO A 81 -13.45 0.08 -1.11
CA PRO A 81 -14.78 -0.33 -0.70
C PRO A 81 -15.71 0.89 -0.60
N PRO A 82 -16.98 0.75 -0.97
CA PRO A 82 -17.88 1.92 -1.01
C PRO A 82 -18.04 2.65 0.33
N ASP A 83 -17.86 1.96 1.44
CA ASP A 83 -17.99 2.54 2.76
C ASP A 83 -16.67 2.95 3.41
N ALA A 84 -15.55 2.85 2.69
CA ALA A 84 -14.27 3.31 3.19
C ALA A 84 -14.09 4.80 2.95
N THR A 85 -13.33 5.44 3.83
CA THR A 85 -13.00 6.85 3.72
C THR A 85 -11.53 7.07 4.03
N ASP A 86 -10.98 8.16 3.47
CA ASP A 86 -9.63 8.62 3.81
C ASP A 86 -9.61 9.46 5.09
N ASP A 87 -10.77 9.89 5.58
CA ASP A 87 -10.87 10.70 6.79
C ASP A 87 -10.46 9.86 8.00
N GLY A 88 -9.36 10.23 8.62
CA GLY A 88 -8.81 9.44 9.73
C GLY A 88 -7.98 8.24 9.30
N ALA A 89 -7.69 8.10 8.01
CA ALA A 89 -6.86 7.01 7.54
C ALA A 89 -5.43 7.16 8.06
N ALA A 90 -4.78 6.02 8.27
CA ALA A 90 -3.41 5.98 8.77
C ALA A 90 -2.64 4.87 8.09
N ALA A 91 -1.36 5.11 7.85
CA ALA A 91 -0.49 4.11 7.25
C ALA A 91 0.83 4.06 7.98
N THR A 92 1.34 2.85 8.19
CA THR A 92 2.66 2.63 8.77
C THR A 92 3.41 1.61 7.93
N VAL A 93 4.74 1.74 7.94
CA VAL A 93 5.61 0.73 7.36
C VAL A 93 6.57 0.28 8.45
N ASP A 94 6.61 -1.02 8.70
CA ASP A 94 7.50 -1.61 9.69
C ASP A 94 8.09 -2.88 9.11
N ARG A 95 9.41 -2.90 8.96
CA ARG A 95 10.14 -4.07 8.48
C ARG A 95 9.62 -4.56 7.13
N GLY A 96 9.28 -3.62 6.26
CA GLY A 96 8.77 -3.93 4.93
C GLY A 96 7.31 -4.33 4.89
N VAL A 97 6.56 -4.15 5.98
CA VAL A 97 5.13 -4.41 6.01
C VAL A 97 4.39 -3.09 6.06
N LEU A 98 3.58 -2.84 5.05
CA LEU A 98 2.71 -1.67 5.01
C LEU A 98 1.37 -2.05 5.62
N GLU A 99 0.94 -1.28 6.63
CA GLU A 99 -0.38 -1.40 7.20
C GLU A 99 -1.14 -0.12 6.93
N LEU A 100 -2.26 -0.24 6.25
CA LEU A 100 -3.11 0.89 5.91
C LEU A 100 -4.47 0.68 6.53
N ARG A 101 -4.84 1.59 7.43
CA ARG A 101 -6.16 1.57 8.08
C ARG A 101 -7.06 2.58 7.40
N LEU A 102 -8.19 2.11 6.92
CA LEU A 102 -9.20 2.94 6.25
C LEU A 102 -10.49 2.87 7.06
N PRO A 103 -10.84 3.93 7.79
CA PRO A 103 -12.09 3.95 8.53
C PRO A 103 -13.29 3.79 7.61
N LYS A 104 -14.37 3.28 8.16
CA LYS A 104 -15.63 3.22 7.44
C LYS A 104 -16.28 4.59 7.46
N ARG A 105 -16.99 4.87 6.39
CA ARG A 105 -17.50 6.20 6.11
C ARG A 105 -18.47 6.72 7.15
N GLY A 106 -18.19 7.94 7.61
CA GLY A 106 -19.19 8.78 8.23
C GLY A 106 -19.73 9.78 7.22
N THR A 107 -18.85 10.54 6.58
CA THR A 107 -19.21 11.52 5.57
C THR A 107 -18.32 11.35 4.35
N GLY A 108 -18.67 11.97 3.27
CA GLY A 108 -17.98 11.83 2.01
C GLY A 108 -16.51 12.19 2.08
N ALA A 109 -15.71 11.44 1.35
CA ALA A 109 -14.27 11.65 1.25
C ALA A 109 -13.92 12.50 0.04
N THR A 110 -12.81 13.20 0.13
CA THR A 110 -12.23 13.92 -0.98
C THR A 110 -10.84 13.35 -1.23
N GLU A 111 -10.19 13.84 -2.30
CA GLU A 111 -8.83 13.42 -2.58
C GLU A 111 -7.91 13.77 -1.43
N ALA A 112 -7.06 12.85 -1.04
CA ALA A 112 -6.10 13.08 0.02
C ALA A 112 -4.92 12.15 -0.12
N THR A 113 -3.76 12.64 0.29
CA THR A 113 -2.55 11.84 0.43
C THR A 113 -2.46 11.37 1.88
N ILE A 114 -2.21 10.10 2.06
CA ILE A 114 -2.12 9.52 3.39
C ILE A 114 -0.67 9.57 3.85
N GLU A 115 -0.46 10.18 5.01
CA GLU A 115 0.87 10.27 5.59
C GLU A 115 1.31 8.91 6.10
N ILE A 116 2.52 8.51 5.77
CA ILE A 116 3.06 7.21 6.14
C ILE A 116 4.08 7.41 7.25
N THR A 117 3.92 6.67 8.33
CA THR A 117 4.79 6.72 9.49
C THR A 117 5.62 5.45 9.56
N GLU A 118 6.88 5.61 9.93
CA GLU A 118 7.76 4.48 10.21
C GLU A 118 7.49 4.01 11.64
N ALA A 119 7.22 2.72 11.82
CA ALA A 119 6.91 2.18 13.14
C ALA A 119 8.16 1.72 13.89
#